data_572d35e87d5f95fbb1edaf9e05560773
#
_entry.id   572d35e87d5f95fbb1edaf9e05560773
#
_cell.length_a   1.000
_cell.length_b   1.000
_cell.length_c   1.000
_cell.angle_alpha   90.00
_cell.angle_beta   90.00
_cell.angle_gamma   90.00
#
_symmetry.space_group_name_H-M   'P 1'
#
loop_
_entity.id
_entity.type
_entity.pdbx_description
1 polymer ?
#
loop_
_entity_poly.entity_id
_entity_poly.type
_entity_poly.pdbx_seq_one_letter_code
_entity_poly.pdbx_strand_id
1 'polypeptide(L)'
;QHTGITAMQLKRNKLEANKTWVFTDDYVLCMGSNIHADSTATIMTSIDQRFSKDKVWSEDNKRFFHDNTGYIILQADTCIAVTENKEGQWKDFMGMYRPEILKNKLFSIYLKHRKDMPASYVYLTLPATTQQKVRNFDSNSIRIIRNDKEAQAVVIKDLCYVSVYHPTQILIEGQNPIAISEPGTYIIHTKKGNFVAHRPFTAGNS
;
A
#
# COMPACT_ATOMS: atom_id res chain seq x y z
N GLN A 1 11.62 -18.18 -6.13
CA GLN A 1 11.01 -17.02 -5.46
C GLN A 1 9.74 -16.66 -6.22
N HIS A 2 8.60 -16.72 -5.56
CA HIS A 2 7.32 -16.35 -6.14
C HIS A 2 7.10 -14.85 -5.86
N THR A 3 7.11 -14.05 -6.91
CA THR A 3 6.88 -12.59 -6.77
C THR A 3 5.92 -12.15 -7.86
N GLY A 4 5.18 -11.09 -7.58
CA GLY A 4 4.23 -10.53 -8.53
C GLY A 4 3.98 -9.06 -8.29
N ILE A 5 3.43 -8.39 -9.30
CA ILE A 5 3.02 -7.00 -9.22
C ILE A 5 1.62 -6.85 -9.80
N THR A 6 0.81 -6.04 -9.16
CA THR A 6 -0.47 -5.57 -9.70
C THR A 6 -0.66 -4.09 -9.40
N ALA A 7 -1.43 -3.42 -10.24
CA ALA A 7 -1.71 -2.01 -10.05
C ALA A 7 -3.12 -1.65 -10.50
N MET A 8 -3.60 -0.50 -9.99
CA MET A 8 -4.87 0.09 -10.41
C MET A 8 -4.80 1.61 -10.37
N GLN A 9 -5.57 2.24 -11.24
CA GLN A 9 -5.94 3.64 -11.12
C GLN A 9 -7.35 3.72 -10.54
N LEU A 10 -7.49 4.35 -9.39
CA LEU A 10 -8.78 4.64 -8.77
C LEU A 10 -9.23 6.03 -9.23
N LYS A 11 -10.44 6.07 -9.79
CA LYS A 11 -11.14 7.32 -10.09
C LYS A 11 -12.60 7.15 -9.70
N ARG A 12 -12.98 7.75 -8.58
CA ARG A 12 -14.35 7.61 -8.04
C ARG A 12 -14.73 8.83 -7.19
N ASN A 13 -15.90 9.41 -7.44
CA ASN A 13 -16.47 10.49 -6.62
C ASN A 13 -15.46 11.64 -6.37
N LYS A 14 -14.75 12.10 -7.40
CA LYS A 14 -13.72 13.14 -7.33
C LYS A 14 -12.45 12.73 -6.57
N LEU A 15 -12.32 11.49 -6.14
CA LEU A 15 -11.10 10.92 -5.58
C LEU A 15 -10.31 10.25 -6.70
N GLU A 16 -9.05 10.62 -6.83
CA GLU A 16 -8.10 9.95 -7.70
C GLU A 16 -6.93 9.39 -6.89
N ALA A 17 -6.44 8.22 -7.28
CA ALA A 17 -5.25 7.60 -6.71
C ALA A 17 -4.68 6.54 -7.65
N ASN A 18 -3.36 6.46 -7.74
CA ASN A 18 -2.64 5.34 -8.33
C ASN A 18 -2.22 4.38 -7.20
N LYS A 19 -2.41 3.09 -7.39
CA LYS A 19 -2.06 2.07 -6.39
C LYS A 19 -1.31 0.91 -7.02
N THR A 20 -0.24 0.48 -6.36
CA THR A 20 0.56 -0.69 -6.75
C THR A 20 0.78 -1.58 -5.55
N TRP A 21 0.70 -2.89 -5.78
CA TRP A 21 1.05 -3.92 -4.82
C TRP A 21 2.12 -4.83 -5.42
N VAL A 22 3.19 -5.02 -4.66
CA VAL A 22 4.25 -5.99 -4.98
C VAL A 22 4.19 -7.11 -3.96
N PHE A 23 3.95 -8.32 -4.45
CA PHE A 23 3.85 -9.52 -3.62
C PHE A 23 5.20 -10.22 -3.60
N THR A 24 5.65 -10.60 -2.42
CA THR A 24 6.84 -11.42 -2.17
C THR A 24 6.47 -12.62 -1.31
N ASP A 25 7.41 -13.53 -1.07
CA ASP A 25 7.17 -14.68 -0.18
C ASP A 25 6.90 -14.25 1.28
N ASP A 26 7.44 -13.09 1.73
CA ASP A 26 7.44 -12.68 3.13
C ASP A 26 6.50 -11.49 3.43
N TYR A 27 6.19 -10.67 2.42
CA TYR A 27 5.38 -9.46 2.61
C TYR A 27 4.72 -8.98 1.32
N VAL A 28 3.73 -8.14 1.50
CA VAL A 28 3.13 -7.32 0.43
C VAL A 28 3.59 -5.88 0.61
N LEU A 29 4.25 -5.32 -0.40
CA LEU A 29 4.57 -3.90 -0.45
C LEU A 29 3.43 -3.16 -1.16
N CYS A 30 2.93 -2.12 -0.52
CA CYS A 30 1.82 -1.31 -1.01
C CYS A 30 2.29 0.11 -1.26
N MET A 31 2.09 0.61 -2.47
CA MET A 31 2.39 1.98 -2.87
C MET A 31 1.11 2.71 -3.26
N GLY A 32 1.04 3.97 -2.92
CA GLY A 32 0.01 4.88 -3.41
C GLY A 32 0.63 6.20 -3.84
N SER A 33 0.12 6.80 -4.91
CA SER A 33 0.53 8.11 -5.40
C SER A 33 -0.63 8.83 -6.07
N ASN A 34 -0.43 10.12 -6.37
CA ASN A 34 -1.45 10.97 -6.97
C ASN A 34 -2.78 10.94 -6.21
N ILE A 35 -2.71 10.84 -4.88
CA ILE A 35 -3.88 10.74 -4.01
C ILE A 35 -4.40 12.15 -3.76
N HIS A 36 -5.52 12.50 -4.34
CA HIS A 36 -6.17 13.78 -4.15
C HIS A 36 -7.69 13.67 -4.38
N ALA A 37 -8.42 14.62 -3.82
CA ALA A 37 -9.86 14.72 -4.07
C ALA A 37 -10.25 16.20 -4.19
N ASP A 38 -11.12 16.50 -5.12
CA ASP A 38 -11.81 17.80 -5.19
C ASP A 38 -12.96 17.80 -4.17
N SER A 39 -12.59 17.92 -2.88
CA SER A 39 -13.52 17.82 -1.76
C SER A 39 -12.88 18.36 -0.48
N THR A 40 -13.71 18.86 0.45
CA THR A 40 -13.29 19.22 1.82
C THR A 40 -13.11 17.98 2.72
N ALA A 41 -13.54 16.80 2.28
CA ALA A 41 -13.45 15.57 3.06
C ALA A 41 -11.99 15.17 3.36
N THR A 42 -11.78 14.51 4.49
CA THR A 42 -10.49 13.92 4.82
C THR A 42 -10.26 12.67 3.99
N ILE A 43 -9.10 12.57 3.34
CA ILE A 43 -8.72 11.39 2.60
C ILE A 43 -7.88 10.50 3.51
N MET A 44 -8.24 9.22 3.57
CA MET A 44 -7.52 8.21 4.36
C MET A 44 -7.31 6.94 3.54
N THR A 45 -6.17 6.29 3.75
CA THR A 45 -5.91 4.92 3.28
C THR A 45 -5.97 3.99 4.48
N SER A 46 -6.98 3.13 4.56
CA SER A 46 -7.02 2.06 5.55
C SER A 46 -5.99 0.99 5.18
N ILE A 47 -5.11 0.66 6.12
CA ILE A 47 -4.15 -0.43 5.99
C ILE A 47 -4.80 -1.70 6.51
N ASP A 48 -5.36 -1.65 7.71
CA ASP A 48 -6.07 -2.77 8.33
C ASP A 48 -7.10 -2.28 9.35
N GLN A 49 -8.16 -3.08 9.50
CA GLN A 49 -9.13 -2.96 10.58
C GLN A 49 -9.64 -4.34 10.95
N ARG A 50 -9.43 -4.73 12.22
CA ARG A 50 -9.82 -6.05 12.70
C ARG A 50 -10.19 -6.06 14.19
N PHE A 51 -10.81 -7.13 14.66
CA PHE A 51 -11.01 -7.33 16.08
C PHE A 51 -9.67 -7.44 16.79
N SER A 52 -9.54 -6.69 17.90
CA SER A 52 -8.33 -6.71 18.72
C SER A 52 -8.45 -7.75 19.81
N LYS A 53 -7.65 -8.81 19.71
CA LYS A 53 -7.55 -9.86 20.74
C LYS A 53 -6.46 -9.52 21.75
N ASP A 54 -5.34 -8.99 21.28
CA ASP A 54 -4.13 -8.77 22.05
C ASP A 54 -3.68 -7.31 22.07
N LYS A 55 -2.63 -7.03 22.84
CA LYS A 55 -2.00 -5.72 22.87
C LYS A 55 -1.27 -5.46 21.53
N VAL A 56 -1.52 -4.31 20.95
CA VAL A 56 -0.77 -3.82 19.79
C VAL A 56 0.63 -3.40 20.25
N TRP A 57 1.65 -3.91 19.60
CA TRP A 57 3.01 -3.42 19.76
C TRP A 57 3.33 -2.38 18.68
N SER A 58 4.05 -1.32 19.04
CA SER A 58 4.51 -0.30 18.08
C SER A 58 5.89 0.23 18.46
N GLU A 59 6.63 0.68 17.45
CA GLU A 59 7.93 1.34 17.56
C GLU A 59 8.01 2.49 16.56
N ASP A 60 8.37 3.68 17.05
CA ASP A 60 8.60 4.91 16.28
C ASP A 60 7.43 5.35 15.37
N ASN A 61 6.20 4.94 15.65
CA ASN A 61 5.04 5.13 14.78
C ASN A 61 5.24 4.66 13.33
N LYS A 62 6.22 3.78 13.10
CA LYS A 62 6.53 3.23 11.79
C LYS A 62 6.43 1.72 11.74
N ARG A 63 6.56 1.05 12.87
CA ARG A 63 6.49 -0.41 12.98
C ARG A 63 5.38 -0.79 13.94
N PHE A 64 4.52 -1.69 13.51
CA PHE A 64 3.40 -2.17 14.30
C PHE A 64 3.29 -3.68 14.17
N PHE A 65 2.87 -4.34 15.24
CA PHE A 65 2.59 -5.76 15.23
C PHE A 65 1.30 -6.03 16.00
N HIS A 66 0.41 -6.79 15.40
CA HIS A 66 -0.84 -7.23 16.00
C HIS A 66 -1.30 -8.55 15.37
N ASP A 67 -1.65 -9.52 16.19
CA ASP A 67 -2.26 -10.80 15.80
C ASP A 67 -1.57 -11.45 14.59
N ASN A 68 -0.29 -11.82 14.75
CA ASN A 68 0.57 -12.44 13.74
C ASN A 68 0.77 -11.64 12.44
N THR A 69 0.44 -10.35 12.44
CA THR A 69 0.63 -9.47 11.29
C THR A 69 1.50 -8.28 11.67
N GLY A 70 2.49 -8.01 10.85
CA GLY A 70 3.36 -6.83 10.97
C GLY A 70 2.99 -5.77 9.94
N TYR A 71 3.20 -4.51 10.30
CA TYR A 71 3.06 -3.35 9.42
C TYR A 71 4.29 -2.47 9.55
N ILE A 72 4.87 -2.06 8.41
CA ILE A 72 6.04 -1.18 8.38
C ILE A 72 5.75 -0.03 7.44
N ILE A 73 5.79 1.19 7.96
CA ILE A 73 5.53 2.41 7.20
C ILE A 73 6.88 2.95 6.70
N LEU A 74 7.10 2.91 5.39
CA LEU A 74 8.30 3.42 4.75
C LEU A 74 8.16 4.89 4.37
N GLN A 75 6.96 5.28 3.91
CA GLN A 75 6.64 6.66 3.51
C GLN A 75 5.16 6.93 3.78
N ALA A 76 4.85 7.99 4.51
CA ALA A 76 3.49 8.50 4.68
C ALA A 76 3.52 9.92 5.29
N ASP A 77 2.47 10.71 5.09
CA ASP A 77 2.30 11.99 5.78
C ASP A 77 2.04 11.77 7.28
N THR A 78 1.04 10.96 7.60
CA THR A 78 0.68 10.63 8.98
C THR A 78 0.13 9.21 9.06
N CYS A 79 0.69 8.40 9.96
CA CYS A 79 0.17 7.08 10.29
C CYS A 79 -0.54 7.14 11.64
N ILE A 80 -1.74 6.59 11.72
CA ILE A 80 -2.54 6.51 12.94
C ILE A 80 -2.86 5.04 13.19
N ALA A 81 -2.47 4.56 14.36
CA ALA A 81 -2.85 3.24 14.85
C ALA A 81 -3.63 3.42 16.16
N VAL A 82 -4.83 2.88 16.22
CA VAL A 82 -5.73 3.05 17.36
C VAL A 82 -6.38 1.72 17.71
N THR A 83 -6.60 1.53 19.01
CA THR A 83 -7.40 0.43 19.51
C THR A 83 -8.53 1.02 20.36
N GLU A 84 -9.76 0.78 19.97
CA GLU A 84 -10.94 1.37 20.61
C GLU A 84 -12.09 0.37 20.73
N ASN A 85 -12.94 0.57 21.74
CA ASN A 85 -14.19 -0.17 21.85
C ASN A 85 -15.20 0.43 20.88
N LYS A 86 -15.79 -0.42 20.06
CA LYS A 86 -16.88 -0.06 19.15
C LYS A 86 -18.14 -0.85 19.52
N GLU A 87 -19.26 -0.17 19.40
CA GLU A 87 -20.59 -0.73 19.54
C GLU A 87 -21.35 -0.57 18.22
N GLY A 88 -22.17 -1.56 17.91
CA GLY A 88 -23.00 -1.53 16.71
C GLY A 88 -24.06 -2.63 16.76
N GLN A 89 -25.04 -2.54 15.89
CA GLN A 89 -26.08 -3.54 15.75
C GLN A 89 -26.38 -3.78 14.28
N TRP A 90 -26.67 -5.03 13.92
CA TRP A 90 -27.02 -5.39 12.55
C TRP A 90 -28.32 -4.73 12.06
N LYS A 91 -29.23 -4.41 12.98
CA LYS A 91 -30.47 -3.72 12.69
C LYS A 91 -30.27 -2.38 11.98
N ASP A 92 -29.15 -1.69 12.21
CA ASP A 92 -28.83 -0.39 11.57
C ASP A 92 -28.56 -0.53 10.08
N PHE A 93 -28.19 -1.73 9.62
CA PHE A 93 -27.92 -2.05 8.22
C PHE A 93 -29.06 -2.82 7.56
N MET A 94 -29.71 -3.70 8.31
CA MET A 94 -30.81 -4.55 7.82
C MET A 94 -31.88 -4.66 8.88
N GLY A 95 -33.04 -4.02 8.66
CA GLY A 95 -34.13 -3.88 9.63
C GLY A 95 -34.73 -5.18 10.13
N MET A 96 -34.48 -6.32 9.48
CA MET A 96 -34.98 -7.65 9.90
C MET A 96 -34.13 -8.32 10.99
N TYR A 97 -32.96 -7.79 11.32
CA TYR A 97 -32.12 -8.35 12.39
C TYR A 97 -32.59 -7.87 13.76
N ARG A 98 -32.30 -8.69 14.78
CA ARG A 98 -32.60 -8.34 16.17
C ARG A 98 -31.75 -7.12 16.61
N PRO A 99 -32.27 -6.27 17.50
CA PRO A 99 -31.54 -5.10 18.00
C PRO A 99 -30.54 -5.50 19.12
N GLU A 100 -29.67 -6.45 18.81
CA GLU A 100 -28.60 -6.86 19.73
C GLU A 100 -27.41 -5.93 19.54
N ILE A 101 -26.99 -5.27 20.64
CA ILE A 101 -25.81 -4.42 20.63
C ILE A 101 -24.58 -5.30 20.78
N LEU A 102 -23.78 -5.34 19.75
CA LEU A 102 -22.47 -6.00 19.75
C LEU A 102 -21.40 -5.01 20.18
N LYS A 103 -20.59 -5.42 21.15
CA LYS A 103 -19.47 -4.61 21.67
C LYS A 103 -18.16 -5.36 21.38
N ASN A 104 -17.28 -4.73 20.63
CA ASN A 104 -15.99 -5.32 20.29
C ASN A 104 -14.88 -4.28 20.36
N LYS A 105 -13.70 -4.75 20.72
CA LYS A 105 -12.48 -3.95 20.64
C LYS A 105 -11.90 -4.09 19.23
N LEU A 106 -11.70 -2.98 18.54
CA LEU A 106 -11.14 -2.93 17.19
C LEU A 106 -9.74 -2.32 17.21
N PHE A 107 -8.82 -2.95 16.51
CA PHE A 107 -7.57 -2.36 16.06
C PHE A 107 -7.76 -1.80 14.67
N SER A 108 -7.34 -0.56 14.46
CA SER A 108 -7.34 0.10 13.15
C SER A 108 -6.00 0.76 12.92
N ILE A 109 -5.44 0.59 11.73
CA ILE A 109 -4.25 1.30 11.27
C ILE A 109 -4.53 1.91 9.90
N TYR A 110 -4.28 3.23 9.76
CA TYR A 110 -4.57 3.97 8.56
C TYR A 110 -3.63 5.16 8.37
N LEU A 111 -3.50 5.59 7.13
CA LEU A 111 -2.74 6.77 6.73
C LEU A 111 -3.72 7.92 6.48
N LYS A 112 -3.47 9.07 7.11
CA LYS A 112 -4.19 10.29 6.84
C LYS A 112 -3.39 11.14 5.88
N HIS A 113 -4.02 11.53 4.77
CA HIS A 113 -3.37 12.27 3.70
C HIS A 113 -3.59 13.77 3.84
N ARG A 114 -2.58 14.51 3.41
CA ARG A 114 -2.64 15.97 3.26
C ARG A 114 -3.60 16.37 2.13
N LYS A 115 -4.06 17.62 2.15
CA LYS A 115 -5.04 18.12 1.19
C LYS A 115 -4.50 19.16 0.23
N ASP A 116 -3.38 19.78 0.58
CA ASP A 116 -2.77 20.91 -0.15
C ASP A 116 -2.07 20.49 -1.42
N MET A 117 -1.71 19.23 -1.55
CA MET A 117 -1.06 18.62 -2.71
C MET A 117 -1.36 17.13 -2.80
N PRO A 118 -1.19 16.51 -3.99
CA PRO A 118 -1.34 15.07 -4.13
C PRO A 118 -0.42 14.31 -3.18
N ALA A 119 -1.01 13.41 -2.39
CA ALA A 119 -0.29 12.61 -1.41
C ALA A 119 0.25 11.31 -1.99
N SER A 120 1.21 10.72 -1.29
CA SER A 120 1.78 9.41 -1.60
C SER A 120 2.09 8.62 -0.34
N TYR A 121 2.19 7.29 -0.45
CA TYR A 121 2.59 6.41 0.63
C TYR A 121 3.33 5.17 0.13
N VAL A 122 4.11 4.57 1.03
CA VAL A 122 4.66 3.22 0.87
C VAL A 122 4.63 2.54 2.23
N TYR A 123 4.03 1.35 2.30
CA TYR A 123 4.05 0.52 3.49
C TYR A 123 4.14 -0.96 3.14
N LEU A 124 4.51 -1.77 4.12
CA LEU A 124 4.54 -3.23 4.04
C LEU A 124 3.50 -3.82 4.97
N THR A 125 2.88 -4.91 4.54
CA THR A 125 2.15 -5.84 5.39
C THR A 125 2.88 -7.17 5.39
N LEU A 126 3.24 -7.66 6.57
CA LEU A 126 3.93 -8.93 6.79
C LEU A 126 2.94 -9.91 7.43
N PRO A 127 2.29 -10.80 6.67
CA PRO A 127 1.40 -11.82 7.21
C PRO A 127 2.21 -12.94 7.88
N ALA A 128 1.57 -13.66 8.80
CA ALA A 128 2.13 -14.83 9.48
C ALA A 128 3.57 -14.59 10.03
N THR A 129 3.78 -13.44 10.68
CA THR A 129 5.08 -12.99 11.17
C THR A 129 5.14 -12.95 12.71
N THR A 130 6.24 -12.50 13.26
CA THR A 130 6.42 -12.26 14.69
C THR A 130 6.86 -10.82 14.95
N GLN A 131 6.59 -10.31 16.15
CA GLN A 131 7.04 -8.97 16.56
C GLN A 131 8.57 -8.79 16.35
N GLN A 132 9.37 -9.81 16.65
CA GLN A 132 10.82 -9.75 16.50
C GLN A 132 11.25 -9.60 15.04
N LYS A 133 10.56 -10.28 14.10
CA LYS A 133 10.83 -10.13 12.66
C LYS A 133 10.47 -8.73 12.17
N VAL A 134 9.37 -8.15 12.67
CA VAL A 134 8.97 -6.77 12.33
C VAL A 134 10.00 -5.77 12.85
N ARG A 135 10.46 -5.94 14.11
CA ARG A 135 11.48 -5.09 14.72
C ARG A 135 12.79 -5.13 13.95
N ASN A 136 13.25 -6.31 13.55
CA ASN A 136 14.53 -6.52 12.88
C ASN A 136 14.46 -6.40 11.36
N PHE A 137 13.31 -6.03 10.79
CA PHE A 137 13.19 -5.90 9.35
C PHE A 137 14.11 -4.81 8.80
N ASP A 138 14.97 -5.17 7.83
CA ASP A 138 15.84 -4.22 7.16
C ASP A 138 15.08 -3.46 6.06
N SER A 139 14.64 -2.25 6.39
CA SER A 139 13.93 -1.38 5.44
C SER A 139 14.84 -0.89 4.29
N ASN A 140 16.18 -0.90 4.45
CA ASN A 140 17.12 -0.49 3.40
C ASN A 140 17.22 -1.54 2.27
N SER A 141 16.73 -2.77 2.51
CA SER A 141 16.61 -3.80 1.47
C SER A 141 15.59 -3.43 0.38
N ILE A 142 14.79 -2.39 0.60
CA ILE A 142 13.77 -1.88 -0.32
C ILE A 142 14.15 -0.48 -0.76
N ARG A 143 14.38 -0.29 -2.05
CA ARG A 143 14.73 1.01 -2.61
C ARG A 143 13.60 1.56 -3.47
N ILE A 144 12.93 2.60 -2.98
CA ILE A 144 11.89 3.31 -3.72
C ILE A 144 12.58 4.17 -4.78
N ILE A 145 12.32 3.88 -6.06
CA ILE A 145 12.89 4.59 -7.20
C ILE A 145 11.99 5.77 -7.58
N ARG A 146 10.68 5.53 -7.58
CA ARG A 146 9.70 6.53 -7.99
C ARG A 146 8.35 6.25 -7.34
N ASN A 147 7.62 7.29 -6.95
CA ASN A 147 6.25 7.16 -6.42
C ASN A 147 5.48 8.46 -6.69
N ASP A 148 5.05 8.67 -7.93
CA ASP A 148 4.36 9.86 -8.38
C ASP A 148 3.17 9.55 -9.30
N LYS A 149 2.61 10.57 -9.94
CA LYS A 149 1.44 10.43 -10.83
C LYS A 149 1.72 9.65 -12.11
N GLU A 150 2.97 9.59 -12.56
CA GLU A 150 3.34 8.95 -13.83
C GLU A 150 3.72 7.49 -13.64
N ALA A 151 4.44 7.19 -12.55
CA ALA A 151 4.89 5.83 -12.28
C ALA A 151 5.12 5.57 -10.79
N GLN A 152 5.07 4.29 -10.43
CA GLN A 152 5.52 3.75 -9.15
C GLN A 152 6.57 2.68 -9.42
N ALA A 153 7.75 2.82 -8.82
CA ALA A 153 8.86 1.91 -9.06
C ALA A 153 9.63 1.63 -7.77
N VAL A 154 9.91 0.36 -7.51
CA VAL A 154 10.64 -0.10 -6.33
C VAL A 154 11.59 -1.23 -6.70
N VAL A 155 12.80 -1.17 -6.16
CA VAL A 155 13.78 -2.26 -6.28
C VAL A 155 13.77 -3.10 -5.01
N ILE A 156 13.63 -4.40 -5.20
CA ILE A 156 13.72 -5.43 -4.18
C ILE A 156 14.69 -6.48 -4.68
N LYS A 157 15.84 -6.64 -4.02
CA LYS A 157 16.94 -7.50 -4.51
C LYS A 157 17.39 -7.09 -5.92
N ASP A 158 17.37 -8.01 -6.86
CA ASP A 158 17.82 -7.82 -8.25
C ASP A 158 16.67 -7.47 -9.21
N LEU A 159 15.48 -7.19 -8.71
CA LEU A 159 14.30 -6.89 -9.52
C LEU A 159 13.75 -5.50 -9.22
N CYS A 160 13.45 -4.75 -10.28
CA CYS A 160 12.69 -3.51 -10.20
C CYS A 160 11.25 -3.79 -10.64
N TYR A 161 10.31 -3.53 -9.75
CA TYR A 161 8.87 -3.63 -9.97
C TYR A 161 8.35 -2.25 -10.31
N VAL A 162 7.69 -2.12 -11.46
CA VAL A 162 7.27 -0.83 -12.01
C VAL A 162 5.81 -0.89 -12.41
N SER A 163 5.05 0.12 -12.02
CA SER A 163 3.73 0.43 -12.59
C SER A 163 3.81 1.77 -13.30
N VAL A 164 3.53 1.79 -14.60
CA VAL A 164 3.54 2.98 -15.43
C VAL A 164 2.11 3.37 -15.74
N TYR A 165 1.72 4.58 -15.39
CA TYR A 165 0.38 5.14 -15.63
C TYR A 165 0.36 6.10 -16.82
N HIS A 166 1.50 6.73 -17.10
CA HIS A 166 1.73 7.60 -18.26
C HIS A 166 3.11 7.33 -18.84
N PRO A 167 3.32 7.49 -20.16
CA PRO A 167 4.62 7.32 -20.79
C PRO A 167 5.72 8.07 -20.04
N THR A 168 6.79 7.37 -19.69
CA THR A 168 7.86 7.94 -18.85
C THR A 168 9.16 7.14 -18.96
N GLN A 169 10.20 7.60 -18.26
CA GLN A 169 11.47 6.91 -18.11
C GLN A 169 11.68 6.46 -16.67
N ILE A 170 12.21 5.27 -16.50
CA ILE A 170 12.60 4.72 -15.19
C ILE A 170 14.13 4.72 -15.12
N LEU A 171 14.65 5.35 -14.06
CA LEU A 171 16.08 5.43 -13.77
C LEU A 171 16.45 4.39 -12.73
N ILE A 172 17.14 3.33 -13.14
CA ILE A 172 17.72 2.34 -12.25
C ILE A 172 19.21 2.62 -12.15
N GLU A 173 19.73 2.73 -10.93
CA GLU A 173 21.14 3.00 -10.69
C GLU A 173 22.05 2.00 -11.44
N GLY A 174 23.07 2.51 -12.14
CA GLY A 174 23.98 1.70 -12.94
C GLY A 174 23.40 1.24 -14.30
N GLN A 175 22.22 1.73 -14.70
CA GLN A 175 21.61 1.44 -15.99
C GLN A 175 21.34 2.75 -16.78
N ASN A 176 21.26 2.62 -18.10
CA ASN A 176 20.70 3.69 -18.91
C ASN A 176 19.20 3.88 -18.59
N PRO A 177 18.66 5.09 -18.75
CA PRO A 177 17.22 5.33 -18.60
C PRO A 177 16.39 4.39 -19.45
N ILE A 178 15.42 3.71 -18.86
CA ILE A 178 14.54 2.79 -19.57
C ILE A 178 13.24 3.52 -19.90
N ALA A 179 13.04 3.82 -21.18
CA ALA A 179 11.81 4.44 -21.68
C ALA A 179 10.69 3.41 -21.75
N ILE A 180 9.53 3.74 -21.16
CA ILE A 180 8.34 2.93 -21.19
C ILE A 180 7.19 3.80 -21.71
N SER A 181 6.69 3.44 -22.89
CA SER A 181 5.63 4.20 -23.58
C SER A 181 4.22 3.66 -23.32
N GLU A 182 4.10 2.39 -22.92
CA GLU A 182 2.82 1.73 -22.72
C GLU A 182 2.48 1.65 -21.22
N PRO A 183 1.32 2.15 -20.79
CA PRO A 183 0.85 1.96 -19.41
C PRO A 183 0.67 0.48 -19.06
N GLY A 184 1.15 0.09 -17.88
CA GLY A 184 1.11 -1.30 -17.45
C GLY A 184 2.03 -1.59 -16.28
N THR A 185 2.16 -2.86 -15.92
CA THR A 185 3.09 -3.34 -14.90
C THR A 185 4.26 -4.07 -15.54
N TYR A 186 5.45 -3.85 -14.98
CA TYR A 186 6.71 -4.36 -15.50
C TYR A 186 7.56 -4.91 -14.36
N ILE A 187 8.29 -5.98 -14.64
CA ILE A 187 9.37 -6.47 -13.80
C ILE A 187 10.65 -6.42 -14.63
N ILE A 188 11.65 -5.71 -14.13
CA ILE A 188 12.91 -5.43 -14.82
C ILE A 188 14.06 -5.97 -14.00
N HIS A 189 14.99 -6.69 -14.63
CA HIS A 189 16.21 -7.15 -13.94
C HIS A 189 17.21 -5.98 -13.80
N THR A 190 17.55 -5.61 -12.56
CA THR A 190 18.34 -4.41 -12.27
C THR A 190 19.75 -4.42 -12.85
N LYS A 191 20.40 -5.59 -12.98
CA LYS A 191 21.76 -5.73 -13.54
C LYS A 191 21.79 -5.83 -15.06
N LYS A 192 20.72 -6.36 -15.67
CA LYS A 192 20.65 -6.63 -17.11
C LYS A 192 19.83 -5.59 -17.89
N GLY A 193 18.99 -4.83 -17.20
CA GLY A 193 18.09 -3.84 -17.80
C GLY A 193 16.99 -4.44 -18.68
N ASN A 194 16.86 -5.77 -18.72
CA ASN A 194 15.86 -6.45 -19.56
C ASN A 194 14.56 -6.67 -18.81
N PHE A 195 13.46 -6.64 -19.54
CA PHE A 195 12.15 -6.99 -19.01
C PHE A 195 12.07 -8.49 -18.71
N VAL A 196 11.65 -8.81 -17.49
CA VAL A 196 11.38 -10.19 -17.03
C VAL A 196 9.91 -10.53 -17.28
N ALA A 197 9.02 -9.57 -17.03
CA ALA A 197 7.59 -9.68 -17.25
C ALA A 197 6.99 -8.32 -17.58
N HIS A 198 5.93 -8.32 -18.36
CA HIS A 198 5.14 -7.13 -18.69
C HIS A 198 3.68 -7.50 -18.83
N ARG A 199 2.80 -6.63 -18.32
CA ARG A 199 1.34 -6.75 -18.50
C ARG A 199 0.74 -5.36 -18.70
N PRO A 200 0.15 -5.07 -19.87
CA PRO A 200 -0.58 -3.83 -20.12
C PRO A 200 -1.77 -3.68 -19.16
N PHE A 201 -2.17 -2.46 -18.85
CA PHE A 201 -3.43 -2.24 -18.18
C PHE A 201 -4.59 -2.60 -19.10
N THR A 202 -5.50 -3.41 -18.62
CA THR A 202 -6.78 -3.63 -19.30
C THR A 202 -7.66 -2.42 -19.08
N ALA A 203 -8.27 -1.87 -20.14
CA ALA A 203 -9.30 -0.87 -20.00
C ALA A 203 -10.41 -1.46 -19.12
N GLY A 204 -10.60 -0.89 -17.95
CA GLY A 204 -11.72 -1.24 -17.09
C GLY A 204 -13.00 -0.87 -17.83
N ASN A 205 -13.93 -1.80 -17.97
CA ASN A 205 -15.29 -1.46 -18.38
C ASN A 205 -15.85 -0.52 -17.29
N SER A 206 -15.97 0.77 -17.65
CA SER A 206 -16.59 1.82 -16.85
C SER A 206 -18.08 1.58 -16.70
#